data_28bfc9fe286aa8f2d1c5063cab3e1845
#
_entry.id   28bfc9fe286aa8f2d1c5063cab3e1845
#
_cell.length_a   1.000
_cell.length_b   1.000
_cell.length_c   1.000
_cell.angle_alpha   90.00
_cell.angle_beta   90.00
_cell.angle_gamma   90.00
#
_symmetry.space_group_name_H-M   'P 1'
#
loop_
_entity.id
_entity.type
_entity.pdbx_description
1 polymer ?
#
loop_
_entity_poly.entity_id
_entity_poly.type
_entity_poly.pdbx_seq_one_letter_code
_entity_poly.pdbx_strand_id
1 'polypeptide(L)'
;MSKQESYEGYLIDLDGTMYRGKEKIPAAPSFIRRLHAANKRVLFVTNNSTRSPEQVAANLVTNHQIPAQPAEIYTTALATADYLAKRAGDRRRVYMIGEQGLKDALESRGFELTDQRPDFVVVGLDTEVTYRKLEVAVLAILAGATFIGTNANSN
;
A
#
# COMPACT_ATOMS: atom_id res chain seq x y z
N MET A 1 37.83 10.89 9.66
CA MET A 1 37.07 9.76 9.15
C MET A 1 35.72 9.78 9.85
N SER A 2 34.68 10.18 9.17
CA SER A 2 33.33 10.11 9.73
C SER A 2 32.98 8.64 9.99
N LYS A 3 32.63 8.30 11.22
CA LYS A 3 31.99 7.01 11.54
C LYS A 3 30.75 6.93 10.68
N GLN A 4 30.77 6.07 9.68
CA GLN A 4 29.58 5.72 8.91
C GLN A 4 28.67 4.98 9.89
N GLU A 5 27.61 5.65 10.36
CA GLU A 5 26.64 5.02 11.23
C GLU A 5 26.03 3.85 10.47
N SER A 6 26.18 2.65 11.01
CA SER A 6 25.68 1.44 10.41
C SER A 6 24.22 1.24 10.87
N TYR A 7 23.26 1.62 10.02
CA TYR A 7 21.85 1.34 10.27
C TYR A 7 21.56 -0.17 10.16
N GLU A 8 20.63 -0.65 10.97
CA GLU A 8 20.20 -2.06 10.97
C GLU A 8 19.06 -2.33 9.97
N GLY A 9 18.32 -1.27 9.63
CA GLY A 9 17.17 -1.38 8.71
C GLY A 9 17.01 -0.14 7.84
N TYR A 10 16.39 -0.33 6.70
CA TYR A 10 16.18 0.70 5.68
C TYR A 10 14.72 0.71 5.25
N LEU A 11 14.09 1.87 5.36
CA LEU A 11 12.79 2.16 4.75
C LEU A 11 13.06 2.85 3.43
N ILE A 12 12.57 2.28 2.33
CA ILE A 12 12.94 2.71 0.98
C ILE A 12 11.66 2.97 0.18
N ASP A 13 11.49 4.18 -0.28
CA ASP A 13 10.45 4.54 -1.23
C ASP A 13 10.73 3.91 -2.61
N LEU A 14 9.67 3.66 -3.38
CA LEU A 14 9.78 2.97 -4.66
C LEU A 14 9.82 3.92 -5.84
N ASP A 15 8.72 4.62 -6.15
CA ASP A 15 8.64 5.43 -7.35
C ASP A 15 9.44 6.73 -7.18
N GLY A 16 10.31 7.00 -8.13
CA GLY A 16 11.28 8.10 -8.04
C GLY A 16 12.58 7.75 -7.31
N THR A 17 12.61 6.66 -6.51
CA THR A 17 13.79 6.24 -5.72
C THR A 17 14.42 4.96 -6.25
N MET A 18 13.65 3.91 -6.45
CA MET A 18 14.11 2.62 -6.96
C MET A 18 13.92 2.46 -8.47
N TYR A 19 12.95 3.16 -9.01
CA TYR A 19 12.64 3.28 -10.45
C TYR A 19 11.84 4.56 -10.70
N ARG A 20 11.59 4.91 -11.97
CA ARG A 20 10.69 6.00 -12.37
C ARG A 20 9.68 5.46 -13.38
N GLY A 21 8.49 5.11 -12.93
CA GLY A 21 7.51 4.44 -13.76
C GLY A 21 8.06 3.15 -14.38
N LYS A 22 8.36 3.17 -15.69
CA LYS A 22 8.99 2.03 -16.40
C LYS A 22 10.51 2.14 -16.51
N GLU A 23 11.07 3.29 -16.17
CA GLU A 23 12.51 3.57 -16.27
C GLU A 23 13.26 2.94 -15.10
N LYS A 24 14.37 2.25 -15.40
CA LYS A 24 15.23 1.61 -14.40
C LYS A 24 16.23 2.63 -13.84
N ILE A 25 16.48 2.56 -12.54
CA ILE A 25 17.61 3.24 -11.91
C ILE A 25 18.76 2.23 -11.80
N PRO A 26 19.85 2.39 -12.57
CA PRO A 26 20.89 1.34 -12.71
C PRO A 26 21.55 0.93 -11.39
N ALA A 27 21.65 1.85 -10.42
CA ALA A 27 22.27 1.59 -9.11
C ALA A 27 21.39 0.83 -8.14
N ALA A 28 20.04 0.85 -8.32
CA ALA A 28 19.10 0.30 -7.36
C ALA A 28 19.28 -1.22 -7.11
N PRO A 29 19.40 -2.09 -8.14
CA PRO A 29 19.56 -3.52 -7.90
C PRO A 29 20.84 -3.87 -7.12
N SER A 30 21.95 -3.20 -7.41
CA SER A 30 23.22 -3.46 -6.72
C SER A 30 23.19 -2.95 -5.28
N PHE A 31 22.52 -1.86 -5.02
CA PHE A 31 22.34 -1.30 -3.68
C PHE A 31 21.56 -2.28 -2.80
N ILE A 32 20.41 -2.78 -3.26
CA ILE A 32 19.59 -3.73 -2.49
C ILE A 32 20.33 -5.05 -2.26
N ARG A 33 21.02 -5.60 -3.29
CA ARG A 33 21.85 -6.81 -3.11
C ARG A 33 22.91 -6.63 -2.01
N ARG A 34 23.54 -5.47 -1.92
CA ARG A 34 24.52 -5.18 -0.86
C ARG A 34 23.89 -5.11 0.52
N LEU A 35 22.69 -4.54 0.64
CA LEU A 35 21.97 -4.52 1.91
C LEU A 35 21.61 -5.93 2.38
N HIS A 36 21.07 -6.77 1.48
CA HIS A 36 20.75 -8.16 1.80
C HIS A 36 22.01 -8.98 2.16
N ALA A 37 23.11 -8.82 1.41
CA ALA A 37 24.38 -9.49 1.71
C ALA A 37 24.97 -9.06 3.08
N ALA A 38 24.69 -7.84 3.52
CA ALA A 38 25.07 -7.34 4.84
C ALA A 38 24.05 -7.68 5.94
N ASN A 39 23.07 -8.54 5.67
CA ASN A 39 21.97 -8.89 6.59
C ASN A 39 21.21 -7.67 7.14
N LYS A 40 21.07 -6.63 6.33
CA LYS A 40 20.27 -5.45 6.71
C LYS A 40 18.81 -5.70 6.39
N ARG A 41 17.93 -5.24 7.29
CA ARG A 41 16.48 -5.29 7.06
C ARG A 41 16.10 -4.23 6.03
N VAL A 42 15.36 -4.63 5.00
CA VAL A 42 14.82 -3.73 3.97
C VAL A 42 13.31 -3.77 4.05
N LEU A 43 12.67 -2.60 4.02
CA LEU A 43 11.24 -2.46 3.85
C LEU A 43 10.96 -1.43 2.76
N PHE A 44 10.40 -1.87 1.66
CA PHE A 44 9.94 -1.00 0.60
C PHE A 44 8.57 -0.42 0.95
N VAL A 45 8.46 0.88 0.93
CA VAL A 45 7.24 1.62 1.26
C VAL A 45 6.72 2.29 -0.01
N THR A 46 5.42 2.16 -0.28
CA THR A 46 4.83 2.77 -1.47
C THR A 46 3.47 3.39 -1.19
N ASN A 47 3.21 4.55 -1.79
CA ASN A 47 1.91 5.22 -1.77
C ASN A 47 0.87 4.51 -2.64
N ASN A 48 1.29 3.61 -3.51
CA ASN A 48 0.39 2.89 -4.39
C ASN A 48 -0.41 1.84 -3.62
N SER A 49 -1.73 1.98 -3.63
CA SER A 49 -2.68 1.06 -2.98
C SER A 49 -3.31 0.05 -3.96
N THR A 50 -2.96 0.12 -5.26
CA THR A 50 -3.64 -0.68 -6.30
C THR A 50 -3.17 -2.13 -6.36
N ARG A 51 -1.93 -2.39 -5.92
CA ARG A 51 -1.27 -3.70 -6.04
C ARG A 51 -1.04 -4.34 -4.68
N SER A 52 -1.10 -5.68 -4.66
CA SER A 52 -0.70 -6.45 -3.48
C SER A 52 0.83 -6.47 -3.31
N PRO A 53 1.36 -6.79 -2.11
CA PRO A 53 2.79 -6.96 -1.90
C PRO A 53 3.45 -7.95 -2.86
N GLU A 54 2.77 -9.04 -3.20
CA GLU A 54 3.22 -10.05 -4.17
C GLU A 54 3.40 -9.46 -5.57
N GLN A 55 2.43 -8.67 -6.01
CA GLN A 55 2.48 -8.00 -7.31
C GLN A 55 3.58 -6.94 -7.36
N VAL A 56 3.78 -6.20 -6.27
CA VAL A 56 4.87 -5.21 -6.17
C VAL A 56 6.23 -5.90 -6.19
N ALA A 57 6.42 -6.95 -5.40
CA ALA A 57 7.66 -7.71 -5.36
C ALA A 57 7.98 -8.35 -6.74
N ALA A 58 6.98 -8.96 -7.39
CA ALA A 58 7.12 -9.51 -8.73
C ALA A 58 7.54 -8.44 -9.75
N ASN A 59 6.96 -7.25 -9.70
CA ASN A 59 7.33 -6.13 -10.55
C ASN A 59 8.78 -5.67 -10.33
N LEU A 60 9.22 -5.56 -9.07
CA LEU A 60 10.60 -5.19 -8.73
C LEU A 60 11.60 -6.20 -9.30
N VAL A 61 11.34 -7.49 -9.12
CA VAL A 61 12.22 -8.56 -9.60
C VAL A 61 12.22 -8.63 -11.13
N THR A 62 11.06 -8.72 -11.76
CA THR A 62 10.93 -8.99 -13.19
C THR A 62 11.29 -7.79 -14.04
N ASN A 63 10.79 -6.61 -13.71
CA ASN A 63 10.92 -5.43 -14.56
C ASN A 63 12.11 -4.55 -14.19
N HIS A 64 12.54 -4.56 -12.92
CA HIS A 64 13.60 -3.67 -12.43
C HIS A 64 14.86 -4.41 -11.95
N GLN A 65 14.87 -5.75 -11.94
CA GLN A 65 15.96 -6.61 -11.44
C GLN A 65 16.37 -6.31 -9.98
N ILE A 66 15.46 -5.76 -9.20
CA ILE A 66 15.64 -5.47 -7.78
C ILE A 66 15.16 -6.69 -6.98
N PRO A 67 16.04 -7.34 -6.19
CA PRO A 67 15.61 -8.47 -5.36
C PRO A 67 14.68 -7.97 -4.26
N ALA A 68 13.49 -8.53 -4.22
CA ALA A 68 12.47 -8.19 -3.22
C ALA A 68 11.57 -9.39 -2.94
N GLN A 69 11.09 -9.49 -1.70
CA GLN A 69 10.11 -10.49 -1.28
C GLN A 69 8.82 -9.77 -0.84
N PRO A 70 7.64 -10.40 -0.93
CA PRO A 70 6.39 -9.80 -0.48
C PRO A 70 6.44 -9.29 0.97
N ALA A 71 7.14 -9.99 1.85
CA ALA A 71 7.31 -9.60 3.26
C ALA A 71 8.10 -8.28 3.46
N GLU A 72 8.83 -7.84 2.43
CA GLU A 72 9.59 -6.59 2.41
C GLU A 72 8.79 -5.42 1.82
N ILE A 73 7.51 -5.63 1.47
CA ILE A 73 6.67 -4.59 0.84
C ILE A 73 5.61 -4.12 1.84
N TYR A 74 5.53 -2.81 2.03
CA TYR A 74 4.49 -2.18 2.83
C TYR A 74 3.80 -1.08 2.03
N THR A 75 2.54 -1.31 1.68
CA THR A 75 1.73 -0.40 0.86
C THR A 75 0.83 0.48 1.74
N THR A 76 0.35 1.60 1.19
CA THR A 76 -0.67 2.40 1.86
C THR A 76 -1.97 1.62 2.08
N ALA A 77 -2.26 0.63 1.25
CA ALA A 77 -3.39 -0.29 1.46
C ALA A 77 -3.23 -1.08 2.77
N LEU A 78 -2.06 -1.70 3.00
CA LEU A 78 -1.76 -2.38 4.25
C LEU A 78 -1.77 -1.43 5.45
N ALA A 79 -1.16 -0.26 5.31
CA ALA A 79 -1.16 0.75 6.37
C ALA A 79 -2.59 1.17 6.77
N THR A 80 -3.46 1.35 5.78
CA THR A 80 -4.87 1.68 6.01
C THR A 80 -5.62 0.55 6.70
N ALA A 81 -5.44 -0.68 6.25
CA ALA A 81 -6.06 -1.86 6.87
C ALA A 81 -5.58 -2.07 8.32
N ASP A 82 -4.28 -1.91 8.59
CA ASP A 82 -3.70 -1.96 9.94
C ASP A 82 -4.22 -0.83 10.85
N TYR A 83 -4.33 0.38 10.30
CA TYR A 83 -4.88 1.52 11.02
C TYR A 83 -6.33 1.26 11.44
N LEU A 84 -7.16 0.78 10.51
CA LEU A 84 -8.56 0.44 10.79
C LEU A 84 -8.66 -0.71 11.78
N ALA A 85 -7.91 -1.80 11.62
CA ALA A 85 -7.95 -2.96 12.49
C ALA A 85 -7.69 -2.59 13.97
N LYS A 86 -6.79 -1.63 14.21
CA LYS A 86 -6.49 -1.13 15.57
C LYS A 86 -7.60 -0.28 16.18
N ARG A 87 -8.50 0.29 15.39
CA ARG A 87 -9.52 1.28 15.84
C ARG A 87 -10.96 0.83 15.63
N ALA A 88 -11.18 -0.19 14.82
CA ALA A 88 -12.52 -0.59 14.43
C ALA A 88 -13.34 -1.20 15.58
N GLY A 89 -12.71 -1.84 16.56
CA GLY A 89 -13.43 -2.64 17.56
C GLY A 89 -14.16 -3.77 16.85
N ASP A 90 -15.49 -3.87 17.06
CA ASP A 90 -16.34 -4.87 16.41
C ASP A 90 -16.87 -4.46 15.03
N ARG A 91 -16.61 -3.22 14.60
CA ARG A 91 -17.02 -2.70 13.30
C ARG A 91 -16.14 -3.34 12.21
N ARG A 92 -16.76 -4.06 11.26
CA ARG A 92 -16.04 -4.83 10.24
C ARG A 92 -16.52 -4.58 8.82
N ARG A 93 -17.56 -3.76 8.63
CA ARG A 93 -18.19 -3.53 7.34
C ARG A 93 -17.59 -2.32 6.65
N VAL A 94 -17.07 -2.52 5.46
CA VAL A 94 -16.37 -1.49 4.68
C VAL A 94 -16.99 -1.36 3.30
N TYR A 95 -17.35 -0.16 2.89
CA TYR A 95 -17.51 0.17 1.48
C TYR A 95 -16.18 0.69 0.94
N MET A 96 -15.71 0.12 -0.14
CA MET A 96 -14.40 0.43 -0.71
C MET A 96 -14.53 1.04 -2.11
N ILE A 97 -13.78 2.11 -2.36
CA ILE A 97 -13.41 2.57 -3.70
C ILE A 97 -11.90 2.39 -3.83
N GLY A 98 -11.48 1.54 -4.76
CA GLY A 98 -10.07 1.18 -4.92
C GLY A 98 -9.92 -0.13 -5.70
N GLU A 99 -8.69 -0.55 -5.86
CA GLU A 99 -8.33 -1.73 -6.64
C GLU A 99 -7.97 -2.94 -5.77
N GLN A 100 -7.51 -4.02 -6.41
CA GLN A 100 -7.30 -5.32 -5.78
C GLN A 100 -6.39 -5.26 -4.55
N GLY A 101 -5.31 -4.46 -4.58
CA GLY A 101 -4.39 -4.36 -3.45
C GLY A 101 -5.05 -3.85 -2.17
N LEU A 102 -5.99 -2.89 -2.29
CA LEU A 102 -6.74 -2.39 -1.15
C LEU A 102 -7.77 -3.42 -0.66
N LYS A 103 -8.43 -4.11 -1.59
CA LYS A 103 -9.35 -5.21 -1.27
C LYS A 103 -8.64 -6.29 -0.43
N ASP A 104 -7.55 -6.82 -0.94
CA ASP A 104 -6.79 -7.90 -0.30
C ASP A 104 -6.29 -7.47 1.10
N ALA A 105 -5.83 -6.23 1.23
CA ALA A 105 -5.38 -5.69 2.50
C ALA A 105 -6.51 -5.64 3.55
N LEU A 106 -7.68 -5.12 3.19
CA LEU A 106 -8.84 -5.03 4.08
C LEU A 106 -9.35 -6.42 4.47
N GLU A 107 -9.55 -7.33 3.52
CA GLU A 107 -10.00 -8.70 3.76
C GLU A 107 -9.01 -9.47 4.65
N SER A 108 -7.70 -9.28 4.46
CA SER A 108 -6.65 -9.91 5.28
C SER A 108 -6.68 -9.49 6.75
N ARG A 109 -7.33 -8.37 7.07
CA ARG A 109 -7.53 -7.86 8.45
C ARG A 109 -8.95 -8.14 8.97
N GLY A 110 -9.73 -8.97 8.27
CA GLY A 110 -11.05 -9.42 8.69
C GLY A 110 -12.17 -8.40 8.45
N PHE A 111 -11.99 -7.48 7.50
CA PHE A 111 -13.06 -6.59 7.08
C PHE A 111 -13.93 -7.26 6.01
N GLU A 112 -15.24 -7.02 6.10
CA GLU A 112 -16.25 -7.44 5.12
C GLU A 112 -16.52 -6.28 4.17
N LEU A 113 -16.35 -6.51 2.87
CA LEU A 113 -16.67 -5.51 1.85
C LEU A 113 -18.14 -5.55 1.49
N THR A 114 -18.85 -4.44 1.67
CA THR A 114 -20.31 -4.36 1.45
C THR A 114 -20.73 -2.92 1.17
N ASP A 115 -21.82 -2.78 0.40
CA ASP A 115 -22.55 -1.52 0.21
C ASP A 115 -23.73 -1.35 1.20
N GLN A 116 -24.01 -2.38 2.01
CA GLN A 116 -25.14 -2.41 2.93
C GLN A 116 -24.70 -1.91 4.32
N ARG A 117 -25.03 -0.66 4.65
CA ARG A 117 -24.74 -0.04 5.96
C ARG A 117 -23.28 -0.25 6.40
N PRO A 118 -22.29 0.17 5.62
CA PRO A 118 -20.91 0.05 6.01
C PRO A 118 -20.59 0.91 7.24
N ASP A 119 -19.66 0.45 8.07
CA ASP A 119 -19.12 1.21 9.19
C ASP A 119 -18.09 2.24 8.73
N PHE A 120 -17.40 1.90 7.65
CA PHE A 120 -16.34 2.71 7.06
C PHE A 120 -16.52 2.83 5.55
N VAL A 121 -16.15 3.98 5.01
CA VAL A 121 -15.91 4.18 3.58
C VAL A 121 -14.42 4.40 3.39
N VAL A 122 -13.76 3.49 2.70
CA VAL A 122 -12.32 3.54 2.43
C VAL A 122 -12.09 3.83 0.96
N VAL A 123 -11.36 4.90 0.68
CA VAL A 123 -11.09 5.35 -0.69
C VAL A 123 -9.59 5.34 -0.96
N GLY A 124 -9.19 4.58 -1.97
CA GLY A 124 -7.86 4.55 -2.56
C GLY A 124 -7.90 4.95 -4.04
N LEU A 125 -6.77 4.80 -4.72
CA LEU A 125 -6.72 4.96 -6.16
C LEU A 125 -7.56 3.88 -6.84
N ASP A 126 -8.46 4.31 -7.73
CA ASP A 126 -9.33 3.46 -8.53
C ASP A 126 -9.38 4.03 -9.96
N THR A 127 -8.77 3.34 -10.91
CA THR A 127 -8.74 3.74 -12.32
C THR A 127 -10.07 3.50 -13.03
N GLU A 128 -11.00 2.79 -12.38
CA GLU A 128 -12.35 2.50 -12.87
C GLU A 128 -13.44 3.12 -11.97
N VAL A 129 -13.14 4.29 -11.38
CA VAL A 129 -14.13 5.01 -10.57
C VAL A 129 -15.34 5.42 -11.41
N THR A 130 -16.54 5.24 -10.85
CA THR A 130 -17.80 5.59 -11.50
C THR A 130 -18.61 6.53 -10.61
N TYR A 131 -19.54 7.27 -11.21
CA TYR A 131 -20.49 8.10 -10.48
C TYR A 131 -21.26 7.28 -9.43
N ARG A 132 -21.65 6.05 -9.77
CA ARG A 132 -22.36 5.14 -8.85
C ARG A 132 -21.52 4.79 -7.62
N LYS A 133 -20.23 4.52 -7.79
CA LYS A 133 -19.32 4.26 -6.66
C LYS A 133 -19.26 5.47 -5.72
N LEU A 134 -19.15 6.67 -6.28
CA LEU A 134 -19.12 7.91 -5.50
C LEU A 134 -20.44 8.17 -4.78
N GLU A 135 -21.57 7.97 -5.46
CA GLU A 135 -22.91 8.11 -4.89
C GLU A 135 -23.08 7.22 -3.64
N VAL A 136 -22.76 5.93 -3.75
CA VAL A 136 -22.85 4.98 -2.63
C VAL A 136 -21.94 5.41 -1.48
N ALA A 137 -20.71 5.84 -1.77
CA ALA A 137 -19.77 6.32 -0.76
C ALA A 137 -20.32 7.54 -0.01
N VAL A 138 -20.81 8.54 -0.74
CA VAL A 138 -21.37 9.77 -0.14
C VAL A 138 -22.59 9.47 0.72
N LEU A 139 -23.53 8.65 0.22
CA LEU A 139 -24.72 8.26 0.98
C LEU A 139 -24.38 7.50 2.26
N ALA A 140 -23.36 6.60 2.19
CA ALA A 140 -22.89 5.88 3.36
C ALA A 140 -22.26 6.82 4.42
N ILE A 141 -21.45 7.79 3.99
CA ILE A 141 -20.85 8.80 4.88
C ILE A 141 -21.95 9.66 5.53
N LEU A 142 -22.93 10.11 4.76
CA LEU A 142 -24.06 10.87 5.28
C LEU A 142 -24.91 10.07 6.27
N ALA A 143 -24.96 8.74 6.11
CA ALA A 143 -25.60 7.82 7.04
C ALA A 143 -24.76 7.49 8.29
N GLY A 144 -23.55 8.04 8.42
CA GLY A 144 -22.70 7.91 9.61
C GLY A 144 -21.46 7.03 9.45
N ALA A 145 -21.17 6.50 8.27
CA ALA A 145 -19.92 5.76 8.03
C ALA A 145 -18.70 6.68 8.16
N THR A 146 -17.63 6.16 8.74
CA THR A 146 -16.36 6.91 8.88
C THR A 146 -15.60 6.89 7.56
N PHE A 147 -15.25 8.06 7.04
CA PHE A 147 -14.45 8.19 5.82
C PHE A 147 -12.95 8.05 6.09
N ILE A 148 -12.27 7.25 5.29
CA ILE A 148 -10.82 7.03 5.33
C ILE A 148 -10.25 7.11 3.90
N GLY A 149 -9.30 8.01 3.68
CA GLY A 149 -8.47 8.02 2.46
C GLY A 149 -7.16 7.28 2.67
N THR A 150 -6.72 6.48 1.70
CA THR A 150 -5.44 5.77 1.79
C THR A 150 -4.25 6.70 1.60
N ASN A 151 -4.42 7.76 0.83
CA ASN A 151 -3.42 8.77 0.53
C ASN A 151 -4.12 10.09 0.20
N ALA A 152 -3.59 11.20 0.71
CA ALA A 152 -4.12 12.55 0.46
C ALA A 152 -3.34 13.32 -0.62
N ASN A 153 -2.32 12.73 -1.22
CA ASN A 153 -1.53 13.40 -2.25
C ASN A 153 -2.34 13.51 -3.55
N SER A 154 -2.32 14.68 -4.14
CA SER A 154 -2.84 14.96 -5.49
C SER A 154 -1.69 14.82 -6.50
N ASN A 155 -1.29 13.61 -6.83
CA ASN A 155 -0.30 13.42 -7.91
C ASN A 155 -0.97 13.40 -9.25
#